data_19d844fac667ab991298fd6d84d735fd
#
_entry.id   19d844fac667ab991298fd6d84d735fd
#
_cell.length_a   1.000
_cell.length_b   1.000
_cell.length_c   1.000
_cell.angle_alpha   90.00
_cell.angle_beta   90.00
_cell.angle_gamma   90.00
#
_symmetry.space_group_name_H-M   'P 1'
#
loop_
_entity.id
_entity.type
_entity.pdbx_description
1 polymer ?
#
loop_
_entity_poly.entity_id
_entity_poly.type
_entity_poly.pdbx_seq_one_letter_code
_entity_poly.pdbx_strand_id
1 'polypeptide(L)'
;MNWLGKLVGALLGFILTRRATGVLLGLILGHLYDQYAARGGETARVDLATVRATFFRSAFSVMGHVAKADGRVSEQDIAAARRIFRQFNLNDADTRAAMEFYSQGKDAGFELAGALQELASACRGREEVLRMFLEIQMRAAMFGDGLHGAVRSTLQRVATALGISALEFAHLETLLRLQAYA
;
A
#
# COMPACT_ATOMS: atom_id res chain seq x y z
N MET A 1 8.27 -20.76 16.65
CA MET A 1 7.55 -20.20 15.47
C MET A 1 6.13 -19.89 15.94
N ASN A 2 5.90 -18.62 16.30
CA ASN A 2 4.61 -18.23 16.90
C ASN A 2 3.59 -17.93 15.78
N TRP A 3 2.80 -18.91 15.46
CA TRP A 3 1.75 -18.84 14.43
C TRP A 3 0.46 -18.21 14.95
N LEU A 4 0.37 -18.06 16.28
CA LEU A 4 -0.85 -17.62 16.96
C LEU A 4 -1.26 -16.19 16.58
N GLY A 5 -0.33 -15.23 16.49
CA GLY A 5 -0.64 -13.84 16.16
C GLY A 5 -1.16 -13.68 14.73
N LYS A 6 -0.64 -14.46 13.78
CA LYS A 6 -1.13 -14.47 12.40
C LYS A 6 -2.55 -15.00 12.30
N LEU A 7 -2.86 -16.07 13.04
CA LEU A 7 -4.21 -16.66 13.08
C LEU A 7 -5.21 -15.73 13.78
N VAL A 8 -4.83 -15.15 14.91
CA VAL A 8 -5.68 -14.21 15.66
C VAL A 8 -5.89 -12.92 14.86
N GLY A 9 -4.84 -12.37 14.22
CA GLY A 9 -4.94 -11.19 13.37
C GLY A 9 -5.84 -11.41 12.14
N ALA A 10 -5.68 -12.56 11.47
CA ALA A 10 -6.52 -12.92 10.32
C ALA A 10 -7.99 -13.13 10.71
N LEU A 11 -8.23 -13.78 11.85
CA LEU A 11 -9.57 -14.04 12.36
C LEU A 11 -10.26 -12.74 12.79
N LEU A 12 -9.57 -11.86 13.50
CA LEU A 12 -10.09 -10.54 13.89
C LEU A 12 -10.33 -9.64 12.67
N GLY A 13 -9.42 -9.63 11.70
CA GLY A 13 -9.58 -8.88 10.46
C GLY A 13 -10.78 -9.38 9.64
N PHE A 14 -10.99 -10.70 9.58
CA PHE A 14 -12.16 -11.31 8.92
C PHE A 14 -13.48 -10.98 9.64
N ILE A 15 -13.49 -11.06 10.98
CA ILE A 15 -14.70 -10.79 11.79
C ILE A 15 -15.11 -9.31 11.69
N LEU A 16 -14.14 -8.38 11.71
CA LEU A 16 -14.43 -6.93 11.66
C LEU A 16 -14.90 -6.45 10.29
N THR A 17 -14.45 -7.04 9.20
CA THR A 17 -14.73 -6.50 7.86
C THR A 17 -15.58 -7.40 6.99
N ARG A 18 -15.78 -8.67 7.36
CA ARG A 18 -16.49 -9.69 6.55
C ARG A 18 -16.06 -9.76 5.07
N ARG A 19 -14.85 -9.28 4.75
CA ARG A 19 -14.30 -9.25 3.38
C ARG A 19 -12.83 -9.71 3.39
N ALA A 20 -12.38 -10.31 2.30
CA ALA A 20 -11.01 -10.81 2.14
C ALA A 20 -9.92 -9.72 2.35
N THR A 21 -10.25 -8.45 2.14
CA THR A 21 -9.36 -7.30 2.36
C THR A 21 -9.03 -7.04 3.84
N GLY A 22 -9.94 -7.36 4.75
CA GLY A 22 -9.68 -7.25 6.19
C GLY A 22 -8.77 -8.35 6.71
N VAL A 23 -8.76 -9.52 6.05
CA VAL A 23 -7.82 -10.60 6.32
C VAL A 23 -6.39 -10.16 6.01
N LEU A 24 -6.18 -9.45 4.89
CA LEU A 24 -4.87 -8.91 4.51
C LEU A 24 -4.34 -7.90 5.55
N LEU A 25 -5.16 -6.94 5.97
CA LEU A 25 -4.79 -5.99 7.03
C LEU A 25 -4.54 -6.69 8.37
N GLY A 26 -5.40 -7.66 8.73
CA GLY A 26 -5.25 -8.45 9.94
C GLY A 26 -4.00 -9.33 9.93
N LEU A 27 -3.64 -9.94 8.79
CA LEU A 27 -2.39 -10.68 8.60
C LEU A 27 -1.16 -9.79 8.77
N ILE A 28 -1.20 -8.57 8.24
CA ILE A 28 -0.09 -7.61 8.36
C ILE A 28 0.09 -7.16 9.79
N LEU A 29 -1.01 -6.74 10.43
CA LEU A 29 -0.97 -6.32 11.83
C LEU A 29 -0.60 -7.49 12.75
N GLY A 30 -1.08 -8.70 12.46
CA GLY A 30 -0.73 -9.91 13.18
C GLY A 30 0.73 -10.34 12.97
N HIS A 31 1.24 -10.26 11.74
CA HIS A 31 2.65 -10.55 11.45
C HIS A 31 3.61 -9.53 12.08
N LEU A 32 3.24 -8.26 12.06
CA LEU A 32 3.99 -7.21 12.73
C LEU A 32 3.94 -7.36 14.26
N TYR A 33 2.80 -7.81 14.81
CA TYR A 33 2.68 -8.12 16.23
C TYR A 33 3.53 -9.33 16.63
N ASP A 34 3.57 -10.39 15.83
CA ASP A 34 4.41 -11.58 16.09
C ASP A 34 5.91 -11.25 16.05
N GLN A 35 6.34 -10.41 15.09
CA GLN A 35 7.73 -9.92 15.05
C GLN A 35 8.04 -9.01 16.24
N TYR A 36 7.08 -8.22 16.69
CA TYR A 36 7.19 -7.39 17.87
C TYR A 36 7.36 -8.24 19.14
N ALA A 37 6.51 -9.23 19.33
CA ALA A 37 6.59 -10.14 20.48
C ALA A 37 7.90 -10.96 20.53
N ALA A 38 8.48 -11.24 19.35
CA ALA A 38 9.75 -11.96 19.23
C ALA A 38 11.00 -11.11 19.53
N ARG A 39 10.91 -9.77 19.36
CA ARG A 39 12.05 -8.83 19.52
C ARG A 39 12.01 -7.98 20.78
N GLY A 40 11.07 -8.22 21.71
CA GLY A 40 10.90 -7.63 23.03
C GLY A 40 11.54 -6.25 23.25
N GLY A 41 10.74 -5.19 23.28
CA GLY A 41 11.23 -3.92 23.79
C GLY A 41 10.68 -2.67 23.08
N GLU A 42 10.97 -1.56 23.71
CA GLU A 42 10.57 -0.19 23.34
C GLU A 42 11.05 0.23 21.94
N THR A 43 12.24 -0.23 21.53
CA THR A 43 12.82 -0.03 20.19
C THR A 43 11.98 -0.63 19.08
N ALA A 44 11.37 -1.79 19.29
CA ALA A 44 10.49 -2.43 18.29
C ALA A 44 9.16 -1.69 18.13
N ARG A 45 8.68 -0.99 19.17
CA ARG A 45 7.47 -0.14 19.11
C ARG A 45 7.68 1.12 18.28
N VAL A 46 8.83 1.78 18.47
CA VAL A 46 9.20 2.97 17.71
C VAL A 46 9.37 2.61 16.24
N ASP A 47 10.05 1.49 15.95
CA ASP A 47 10.24 0.99 14.58
C ASP A 47 8.89 0.72 13.88
N LEU A 48 7.96 0.07 14.55
CA LEU A 48 6.64 -0.24 14.01
C LEU A 48 5.80 1.01 13.73
N ALA A 49 5.80 1.98 14.65
CA ALA A 49 5.09 3.24 14.47
C ALA A 49 5.65 4.02 13.27
N THR A 50 6.97 4.04 13.13
CA THR A 50 7.66 4.66 12.00
C THR A 50 7.30 3.98 10.68
N VAL A 51 7.33 2.63 10.63
CA VAL A 51 6.92 1.87 9.44
C VAL A 51 5.49 2.21 9.05
N ARG A 52 4.55 2.23 10.00
CA ARG A 52 3.14 2.54 9.73
C ARG A 52 2.95 3.95 9.20
N ALA A 53 3.59 4.94 9.83
CA ALA A 53 3.48 6.34 9.43
C ALA A 53 4.09 6.57 8.03
N THR A 54 5.28 6.01 7.78
CA THR A 54 5.94 6.10 6.47
C THR A 54 5.14 5.37 5.40
N PHE A 55 4.66 4.15 5.69
CA PHE A 55 3.82 3.39 4.76
C PHE A 55 2.55 4.16 4.40
N PHE A 56 1.84 4.71 5.40
CA PHE A 56 0.61 5.47 5.19
C PHE A 56 0.86 6.69 4.30
N ARG A 57 1.86 7.53 4.65
CA ARG A 57 2.23 8.70 3.86
C ARG A 57 2.60 8.31 2.43
N SER A 58 3.53 7.36 2.27
CA SER A 58 4.00 6.94 0.95
C SER A 58 2.89 6.30 0.12
N ALA A 59 1.98 5.52 0.73
CA ALA A 59 0.88 4.88 0.01
C ALA A 59 0.00 5.90 -0.68
N PHE A 60 -0.37 6.97 -0.01
CA PHE A 60 -1.28 7.95 -0.59
C PHE A 60 -0.58 8.99 -1.45
N SER A 61 0.65 9.41 -1.13
CA SER A 61 1.41 10.32 -1.99
C SER A 61 1.83 9.67 -3.31
N VAL A 62 2.32 8.44 -3.28
CA VAL A 62 2.65 7.69 -4.51
C VAL A 62 1.40 7.40 -5.32
N MET A 63 0.26 7.10 -4.68
CA MET A 63 -1.02 6.92 -5.38
C MET A 63 -1.43 8.17 -6.14
N GLY A 64 -1.30 9.37 -5.54
CA GLY A 64 -1.56 10.63 -6.22
C GLY A 64 -0.62 10.88 -7.40
N HIS A 65 0.66 10.52 -7.26
CA HIS A 65 1.64 10.62 -8.33
C HIS A 65 1.34 9.67 -9.49
N VAL A 66 0.97 8.44 -9.19
CA VAL A 66 0.58 7.43 -10.20
C VAL A 66 -0.68 7.86 -10.94
N ALA A 67 -1.69 8.37 -10.21
CA ALA A 67 -2.94 8.86 -10.82
C ALA A 67 -2.71 10.03 -11.78
N LYS A 68 -1.64 10.82 -11.60
CA LYS A 68 -1.29 11.94 -12.48
C LYS A 68 -0.27 11.57 -13.57
N ALA A 69 0.13 10.31 -13.67
CA ALA A 69 1.21 9.90 -14.58
C ALA A 69 0.92 10.15 -16.06
N ASP A 70 -0.35 10.23 -16.47
CA ASP A 70 -0.81 10.57 -17.82
C ASP A 70 -1.06 12.09 -18.02
N GLY A 71 -0.74 12.89 -17.01
CA GLY A 71 -0.83 14.37 -17.05
C GLY A 71 -2.04 14.96 -16.36
N ARG A 72 -3.08 14.19 -16.07
CA ARG A 72 -4.30 14.64 -15.38
C ARG A 72 -4.85 13.57 -14.45
N VAL A 73 -5.55 14.00 -13.42
CA VAL A 73 -6.29 13.10 -12.52
C VAL A 73 -7.75 13.12 -12.91
N SER A 74 -8.29 11.98 -13.23
CA SER A 74 -9.70 11.80 -13.58
C SER A 74 -10.60 11.73 -12.34
N GLU A 75 -11.90 11.87 -12.54
CA GLU A 75 -12.90 11.61 -11.49
C GLU A 75 -12.87 10.13 -11.06
N GLN A 76 -12.52 9.22 -11.98
CA GLN A 76 -12.39 7.79 -11.69
C GLN A 76 -11.20 7.52 -10.76
N ASP A 77 -10.05 8.20 -10.95
CA ASP A 77 -8.90 8.09 -10.06
C ASP A 77 -9.22 8.59 -8.64
N ILE A 78 -9.98 9.70 -8.54
CA ILE A 78 -10.44 10.20 -7.24
C ILE A 78 -11.39 9.20 -6.57
N ALA A 79 -12.31 8.63 -7.33
CA ALA A 79 -13.23 7.61 -6.82
C ALA A 79 -12.48 6.32 -6.41
N ALA A 80 -11.46 5.93 -7.17
CA ALA A 80 -10.57 4.81 -6.86
C ALA A 80 -9.82 5.03 -5.54
N ALA A 81 -9.20 6.20 -5.35
CA ALA A 81 -8.54 6.56 -4.11
C ALA A 81 -9.52 6.50 -2.92
N ARG A 82 -10.71 7.08 -3.05
CA ARG A 82 -11.75 7.02 -2.00
C ARG A 82 -12.22 5.59 -1.71
N ARG A 83 -12.24 4.71 -2.72
CA ARG A 83 -12.53 3.29 -2.53
C ARG A 83 -11.45 2.61 -1.68
N ILE A 84 -10.19 2.89 -1.94
CA ILE A 84 -9.08 2.41 -1.12
C ILE A 84 -9.19 2.93 0.33
N PHE A 85 -9.49 4.23 0.54
CA PHE A 85 -9.67 4.78 1.89
C PHE A 85 -10.76 4.03 2.68
N ARG A 86 -11.89 3.71 2.04
CA ARG A 86 -12.96 2.91 2.66
C ARG A 86 -12.53 1.48 2.97
N GLN A 87 -11.71 0.86 2.11
CA GLN A 87 -11.19 -0.49 2.35
C GLN A 87 -10.25 -0.53 3.57
N PHE A 88 -9.50 0.55 3.81
CA PHE A 88 -8.65 0.70 4.99
C PHE A 88 -9.44 1.07 6.26
N ASN A 89 -10.75 1.30 6.15
CA ASN A 89 -11.61 1.71 7.26
C ASN A 89 -11.04 2.91 8.04
N LEU A 90 -10.54 3.90 7.29
CA LEU A 90 -9.94 5.11 7.85
C LEU A 90 -11.02 5.93 8.60
N ASN A 91 -10.67 6.45 9.76
CA ASN A 91 -11.48 7.46 10.42
C ASN A 91 -11.40 8.81 9.66
N ASP A 92 -12.20 9.80 10.09
CA ASP A 92 -12.27 11.09 9.40
C ASP A 92 -10.94 11.86 9.40
N ALA A 93 -10.15 11.75 10.48
CA ALA A 93 -8.84 12.40 10.57
C ALA A 93 -7.84 11.75 9.62
N ASP A 94 -7.76 10.43 9.62
CA ASP A 94 -6.88 9.66 8.72
C ASP A 94 -7.31 9.84 7.26
N THR A 95 -8.61 9.93 6.98
CA THR A 95 -9.12 10.20 5.63
C THR A 95 -8.67 11.58 5.14
N ARG A 96 -8.72 12.62 5.97
CA ARG A 96 -8.21 13.95 5.62
C ARG A 96 -6.71 13.92 5.35
N ALA A 97 -5.94 13.27 6.23
CA ALA A 97 -4.49 13.12 6.05
C ALA A 97 -4.16 12.34 4.76
N ALA A 98 -4.88 11.27 4.45
CA ALA A 98 -4.72 10.50 3.22
C ALA A 98 -5.00 11.36 1.97
N MET A 99 -6.05 12.18 2.00
CA MET A 99 -6.36 13.11 0.90
C MET A 99 -5.28 14.19 0.73
N GLU A 100 -4.71 14.68 1.82
CA GLU A 100 -3.61 15.65 1.80
C GLU A 100 -2.37 15.03 1.17
N PHE A 101 -1.94 13.83 1.60
CA PHE A 101 -0.81 13.12 0.99
C PHE A 101 -1.07 12.79 -0.48
N TYR A 102 -2.27 12.36 -0.82
CA TYR A 102 -2.64 12.14 -2.22
C TYR A 102 -2.51 13.43 -3.05
N SER A 103 -2.90 14.57 -2.50
CA SER A 103 -2.75 15.86 -3.16
C SER A 103 -1.29 16.26 -3.33
N GLN A 104 -0.46 16.09 -2.28
CA GLN A 104 0.99 16.34 -2.35
C GLN A 104 1.66 15.47 -3.43
N GLY A 105 1.25 14.21 -3.59
CA GLY A 105 1.76 13.32 -4.63
C GLY A 105 1.49 13.79 -6.06
N LYS A 106 0.45 14.63 -6.27
CA LYS A 106 0.12 15.21 -7.59
C LYS A 106 0.97 16.45 -7.91
N ASP A 107 1.70 17.00 -6.96
CA ASP A 107 2.50 18.18 -7.17
C ASP A 107 3.65 17.91 -8.14
N ALA A 108 3.97 18.87 -9.00
CA ALA A 108 5.04 18.73 -9.99
C ALA A 108 6.43 18.54 -9.33
N GLY A 109 6.60 19.02 -8.11
CA GLY A 109 7.82 18.87 -7.32
C GLY A 109 7.87 17.62 -6.45
N PHE A 110 6.91 16.69 -6.57
CA PHE A 110 6.92 15.48 -5.76
C PHE A 110 8.09 14.56 -6.10
N GLU A 111 8.94 14.32 -5.11
CA GLU A 111 10.16 13.50 -5.23
C GLU A 111 9.83 12.02 -5.01
N LEU A 112 9.34 11.34 -6.06
CA LEU A 112 8.98 9.91 -6.01
C LEU A 112 10.13 9.05 -5.49
N ALA A 113 11.35 9.27 -5.98
CA ALA A 113 12.52 8.48 -5.58
C ALA A 113 12.80 8.59 -4.08
N GLY A 114 12.72 9.79 -3.51
CA GLY A 114 12.89 10.04 -2.08
C GLY A 114 11.82 9.33 -1.25
N ALA A 115 10.55 9.42 -1.64
CA ALA A 115 9.45 8.75 -0.94
C ALA A 115 9.60 7.22 -0.94
N LEU A 116 10.03 6.64 -2.06
CA LEU A 116 10.26 5.19 -2.16
C LEU A 116 11.51 4.75 -1.38
N GLN A 117 12.55 5.56 -1.34
CA GLN A 117 13.75 5.28 -0.55
C GLN A 117 13.45 5.30 0.96
N GLU A 118 12.65 6.27 1.44
CA GLU A 118 12.19 6.30 2.82
C GLU A 118 11.36 5.07 3.17
N LEU A 119 10.43 4.68 2.31
CA LEU A 119 9.62 3.49 2.49
C LEU A 119 10.47 2.22 2.54
N ALA A 120 11.37 2.04 1.58
CA ALA A 120 12.27 0.89 1.54
C ALA A 120 13.16 0.82 2.78
N SER A 121 13.65 1.97 3.27
CA SER A 121 14.46 2.06 4.48
C SER A 121 13.65 1.70 5.73
N ALA A 122 12.43 2.21 5.87
CA ALA A 122 11.53 1.89 6.98
C ALA A 122 11.10 0.42 6.97
N CYS A 123 10.91 -0.16 5.78
CA CYS A 123 10.49 -1.55 5.59
C CYS A 123 11.65 -2.52 5.40
N ARG A 124 12.90 -2.15 5.76
CA ARG A 124 14.06 -3.01 5.57
C ARG A 124 13.85 -4.40 6.20
N GLY A 125 14.07 -5.46 5.40
CA GLY A 125 13.83 -6.84 5.80
C GLY A 125 12.35 -7.25 5.86
N ARG A 126 11.44 -6.44 5.30
CA ARG A 126 10.00 -6.70 5.23
C ARG A 126 9.50 -6.62 3.78
N GLU A 127 10.05 -7.47 2.93
CA GLU A 127 9.75 -7.48 1.49
C GLU A 127 8.26 -7.66 1.20
N GLU A 128 7.56 -8.46 2.03
CA GLU A 128 6.11 -8.67 1.92
C GLU A 128 5.32 -7.35 2.04
N VAL A 129 5.78 -6.41 2.88
CA VAL A 129 5.16 -5.09 3.05
C VAL A 129 5.36 -4.24 1.78
N LEU A 130 6.52 -4.32 1.15
CA LEU A 130 6.81 -3.62 -0.10
C LEU A 130 5.99 -4.17 -1.27
N ARG A 131 5.83 -5.51 -1.34
CA ARG A 131 4.95 -6.15 -2.33
C ARG A 131 3.51 -5.71 -2.19
N MET A 132 3.00 -5.72 -0.96
CA MET A 132 1.66 -5.24 -0.67
C MET A 132 1.49 -3.77 -1.01
N PHE A 133 2.48 -2.93 -0.72
CA PHE A 133 2.46 -1.54 -1.13
C PHE A 133 2.26 -1.41 -2.64
N LEU A 134 3.03 -2.14 -3.44
CA LEU A 134 2.88 -2.15 -4.89
C LEU A 134 1.49 -2.64 -5.31
N GLU A 135 0.99 -3.71 -4.70
CA GLU A 135 -0.35 -4.24 -4.98
C GLU A 135 -1.45 -3.20 -4.74
N ILE A 136 -1.37 -2.44 -3.66
CA ILE A 136 -2.30 -1.34 -3.37
C ILE A 136 -2.25 -0.28 -4.47
N GLN A 137 -1.05 0.11 -4.92
CA GLN A 137 -0.90 1.08 -6.01
C GLN A 137 -1.51 0.56 -7.32
N MET A 138 -1.23 -0.70 -7.67
CA MET A 138 -1.79 -1.33 -8.87
C MET A 138 -3.31 -1.45 -8.81
N ARG A 139 -3.88 -1.82 -7.65
CA ARG A 139 -5.34 -1.87 -7.45
C ARG A 139 -5.98 -0.50 -7.60
N ALA A 140 -5.37 0.54 -7.01
CA ALA A 140 -5.87 1.90 -7.16
C ALA A 140 -5.89 2.32 -8.63
N ALA A 141 -4.82 2.06 -9.38
CA ALA A 141 -4.75 2.35 -10.81
C ALA A 141 -5.82 1.57 -11.61
N MET A 142 -6.04 0.29 -11.29
CA MET A 142 -7.07 -0.54 -11.97
C MET A 142 -8.49 -0.08 -11.68
N PHE A 143 -8.76 0.49 -10.51
CA PHE A 143 -10.07 1.08 -10.18
C PHE A 143 -10.27 2.46 -10.79
N GLY A 144 -9.19 3.14 -11.17
CA GLY A 144 -9.17 4.39 -11.91
C GLY A 144 -9.23 4.15 -13.43
N ASP A 145 -8.41 4.89 -14.17
CA ASP A 145 -8.38 4.82 -15.63
C ASP A 145 -7.69 3.55 -16.19
N GLY A 146 -7.18 2.71 -15.31
CA GLY A 146 -6.60 1.42 -15.69
C GLY A 146 -5.08 1.39 -15.69
N LEU A 147 -4.55 0.16 -15.82
CA LEU A 147 -3.13 -0.14 -15.75
C LEU A 147 -2.51 -0.16 -17.15
N HIS A 148 -2.32 1.01 -17.77
CA HIS A 148 -1.81 1.15 -19.13
C HIS A 148 -0.91 2.39 -19.30
N GLY A 149 -0.17 2.48 -20.41
CA GLY A 149 0.63 3.64 -20.79
C GLY A 149 1.56 4.17 -19.67
N ALA A 150 1.47 5.45 -19.39
CA ALA A 150 2.29 6.15 -18.40
C ALA A 150 2.06 5.66 -16.97
N VAL A 151 0.83 5.29 -16.63
CA VAL A 151 0.48 4.72 -15.31
C VAL A 151 1.24 3.42 -15.09
N ARG A 152 1.20 2.50 -16.05
CA ARG A 152 1.91 1.21 -15.96
C ARG A 152 3.42 1.41 -15.87
N SER A 153 4.00 2.29 -16.70
CA SER A 153 5.44 2.56 -16.65
C SER A 153 5.89 3.20 -15.33
N THR A 154 5.07 4.06 -14.75
CA THR A 154 5.33 4.64 -13.43
C THR A 154 5.30 3.57 -12.34
N LEU A 155 4.33 2.65 -12.37
CA LEU A 155 4.27 1.53 -11.44
C LEU A 155 5.44 0.55 -11.59
N GLN A 156 5.93 0.34 -12.80
CA GLN A 156 7.16 -0.45 -13.02
C GLN A 156 8.40 0.22 -12.40
N ARG A 157 8.50 1.56 -12.49
CA ARG A 157 9.56 2.31 -11.79
C ARG A 157 9.44 2.18 -10.27
N VAL A 158 8.22 2.24 -9.73
CA VAL A 158 7.96 2.00 -8.31
C VAL A 158 8.41 0.59 -7.91
N ALA A 159 8.03 -0.45 -8.66
CA ALA A 159 8.44 -1.82 -8.42
C ALA A 159 9.98 -1.97 -8.39
N THR A 160 10.65 -1.44 -9.41
CA THR A 160 12.11 -1.46 -9.50
C THR A 160 12.78 -0.77 -8.31
N ALA A 161 12.29 0.40 -7.90
CA ALA A 161 12.82 1.15 -6.77
C ALA A 161 12.64 0.41 -5.43
N LEU A 162 11.61 -0.42 -5.33
CA LEU A 162 11.34 -1.28 -4.16
C LEU A 162 12.02 -2.66 -4.24
N GLY A 163 12.83 -2.92 -5.26
CA GLY A 163 13.52 -4.20 -5.45
C GLY A 163 12.62 -5.34 -5.93
N ILE A 164 11.43 -5.03 -6.43
CA ILE A 164 10.49 -6.01 -6.98
C ILE A 164 10.83 -6.26 -8.46
N SER A 165 11.03 -7.53 -8.83
CA SER A 165 11.43 -7.89 -10.18
C SER A 165 10.31 -7.66 -11.21
N ALA A 166 10.69 -7.52 -12.49
CA ALA A 166 9.74 -7.39 -13.59
C ALA A 166 8.82 -8.61 -13.72
N LEU A 167 9.33 -9.81 -13.39
CA LEU A 167 8.53 -11.04 -13.39
C LEU A 167 7.46 -11.02 -12.30
N GLU A 168 7.82 -10.59 -11.10
CA GLU A 168 6.90 -10.42 -9.99
C GLU A 168 5.82 -9.37 -10.30
N PHE A 169 6.23 -8.23 -10.87
CA PHE A 169 5.30 -7.21 -11.32
C PHE A 169 4.27 -7.77 -12.31
N ALA A 170 4.73 -8.51 -13.34
CA ALA A 170 3.86 -9.11 -14.34
C ALA A 170 2.91 -10.17 -13.73
N HIS A 171 3.40 -10.93 -12.75
CA HIS A 171 2.57 -11.89 -12.02
C HIS A 171 1.48 -11.20 -11.21
N LEU A 172 1.81 -10.16 -10.45
CA LEU A 172 0.84 -9.34 -9.70
C LEU A 172 -0.20 -8.71 -10.64
N GLU A 173 0.25 -8.15 -11.77
CA GLU A 173 -0.63 -7.56 -12.78
C GLU A 173 -1.65 -8.59 -13.29
N THR A 174 -1.20 -9.80 -13.61
CA THR A 174 -2.07 -10.89 -14.09
C THR A 174 -3.09 -11.30 -13.04
N LEU A 175 -2.66 -11.50 -11.79
CA LEU A 175 -3.55 -11.86 -10.69
C LEU A 175 -4.64 -10.81 -10.45
N LEU A 176 -4.25 -9.53 -10.45
CA LEU A 176 -5.20 -8.43 -10.24
C LEU A 176 -6.20 -8.30 -11.38
N ARG A 177 -5.77 -8.50 -12.64
CA ARG A 177 -6.67 -8.53 -13.80
C ARG A 177 -7.70 -9.66 -13.67
N LEU A 178 -7.27 -10.86 -13.30
CA LEU A 178 -8.20 -11.98 -13.09
C LEU A 178 -9.22 -11.69 -12.00
N GLN A 179 -8.83 -11.04 -10.90
CA GLN A 179 -9.73 -10.67 -9.81
C GLN A 179 -10.72 -9.55 -10.20
N ALA A 180 -10.38 -8.70 -11.15
CA ALA A 180 -11.26 -7.64 -11.62
C ALA A 180 -12.39 -8.16 -12.53
N TYR A 181 -12.22 -9.34 -13.13
CA TYR A 181 -13.21 -9.99 -14.02
C TYR A 181 -14.05 -11.09 -13.32
N ALA A 182 -13.75 -11.40 -12.05
CA ALA A 182 -14.49 -12.38 -11.25
C ALA A 182 -15.57 -11.71 -10.40
#